data_8dce742daa3861dac31bf615f104928e
#
_entry.id   8dce742daa3861dac31bf615f104928e
#
_cell.length_a   1.000
_cell.length_b   1.000
_cell.length_c   1.000
_cell.angle_alpha   90.00
_cell.angle_beta   90.00
_cell.angle_gamma   90.00
#
_symmetry.space_group_name_H-M   'P 1'
#
loop_
_entity.id
_entity.type
_entity.pdbx_description
1 polymer ?
#
loop_
_entity_poly.entity_id
_entity_poly.type
_entity_poly.pdbx_seq_one_letter_code
_entity_poly.pdbx_strand_id
1 'polypeptide(L)'
;MQTEKVAQYIVNWLKEYATNAGMPGFVIGISGGIDSALTSTLCAMTGLELLCVEMPIHQDPRQVSRGKEHIAQLKKRFPNVKSGVVDLTSVFEEMKSVLPAVESSEQLNLSLANTRARLRMSSLYYFAGLHRYLVAGTGNKVEDFGVGFFTKYGDG
;
A
#
# COMPACT_ATOMS: atom_id res chain seq x y z
N MET A 1 -15.17 3.22 -22.38
CA MET A 1 -14.60 2.03 -21.70
C MET A 1 -15.72 1.34 -20.91
N GLN A 2 -15.79 0.01 -20.95
CA GLN A 2 -16.80 -0.75 -20.18
C GLN A 2 -16.28 -0.98 -18.76
N THR A 3 -16.33 0.04 -17.93
CA THR A 3 -15.68 0.10 -16.61
C THR A 3 -16.07 -1.06 -15.69
N GLU A 4 -17.35 -1.41 -15.65
CA GLU A 4 -17.83 -2.53 -14.81
C GLU A 4 -17.22 -3.87 -15.22
N LYS A 5 -17.15 -4.15 -16.53
CA LYS A 5 -16.55 -5.38 -17.03
C LYS A 5 -15.05 -5.44 -16.77
N VAL A 6 -14.36 -4.31 -16.88
CA VAL A 6 -12.92 -4.24 -16.54
C VAL A 6 -12.71 -4.48 -15.05
N ALA A 7 -13.50 -3.83 -14.19
CA ALA A 7 -13.42 -4.05 -12.74
C ALA A 7 -13.68 -5.53 -12.39
N GLN A 8 -14.73 -6.13 -12.95
CA GLN A 8 -15.04 -7.56 -12.70
C GLN A 8 -13.93 -8.49 -13.21
N TYR A 9 -13.33 -8.19 -14.35
CA TYR A 9 -12.20 -8.96 -14.88
C TYR A 9 -11.01 -8.92 -13.89
N ILE A 10 -10.66 -7.73 -13.38
CA ILE A 10 -9.56 -7.58 -12.43
C ILE A 10 -9.86 -8.31 -11.12
N VAL A 11 -11.08 -8.20 -10.60
CA VAL A 11 -11.52 -8.89 -9.37
C VAL A 11 -11.39 -10.40 -9.53
N ASN A 12 -11.84 -10.95 -10.65
CA ASN A 12 -11.76 -12.38 -10.93
C ASN A 12 -10.29 -12.83 -11.04
N TRP A 13 -9.45 -12.05 -11.73
CA TRP A 13 -8.03 -12.32 -11.87
C TRP A 13 -7.31 -12.32 -10.50
N LEU A 14 -7.56 -11.31 -9.65
CA LEU A 14 -7.00 -11.24 -8.30
C LEU A 14 -7.39 -12.46 -7.47
N LYS A 15 -8.68 -12.83 -7.51
CA LYS A 15 -9.19 -13.98 -6.77
C LYS A 15 -8.55 -15.28 -7.23
N GLU A 16 -8.48 -15.50 -8.53
CA GLU A 16 -7.85 -16.67 -9.13
C GLU A 16 -6.36 -16.75 -8.79
N TYR A 17 -5.65 -15.63 -8.89
CA TYR A 17 -4.23 -15.56 -8.57
C TYR A 17 -3.96 -15.94 -7.11
N ALA A 18 -4.69 -15.38 -6.16
CA ALA A 18 -4.53 -15.70 -4.74
C ALA A 18 -4.88 -17.16 -4.44
N THR A 19 -5.97 -17.66 -5.05
CA THR A 19 -6.41 -19.06 -4.87
C THR A 19 -5.38 -20.04 -5.41
N ASN A 20 -4.84 -19.80 -6.60
CA ASN A 20 -3.82 -20.64 -7.22
C ASN A 20 -2.50 -20.62 -6.45
N ALA A 21 -2.18 -19.48 -5.80
CA ALA A 21 -1.04 -19.36 -4.91
C ALA A 21 -1.26 -19.99 -3.51
N GLY A 22 -2.47 -20.49 -3.22
CA GLY A 22 -2.82 -21.03 -1.90
C GLY A 22 -2.84 -19.97 -0.79
N MET A 23 -3.12 -18.71 -1.16
CA MET A 23 -3.13 -17.58 -0.23
C MET A 23 -4.57 -17.16 0.09
N PRO A 24 -4.94 -16.98 1.39
CA PRO A 24 -6.31 -16.69 1.78
C PRO A 24 -6.72 -15.24 1.57
N GLY A 25 -5.79 -14.33 1.22
CA GLY A 25 -6.12 -12.91 1.09
C GLY A 25 -4.95 -12.02 0.73
N PHE A 26 -5.18 -10.73 0.94
CA PHE A 26 -4.26 -9.65 0.58
C PHE A 26 -3.96 -8.73 1.75
N VAL A 27 -2.77 -8.11 1.72
CA VAL A 27 -2.44 -6.94 2.53
C VAL A 27 -2.09 -5.78 1.60
N ILE A 28 -2.54 -4.59 1.94
CA ILE A 28 -2.35 -3.38 1.13
C ILE A 28 -2.06 -2.16 1.99
N GLY A 29 -1.14 -1.31 1.53
CA GLY A 29 -0.90 0.00 2.11
C GLY A 29 -1.93 1.03 1.65
N ILE A 30 -2.50 1.79 2.58
CA ILE A 30 -3.46 2.87 2.28
C ILE A 30 -2.77 4.21 2.46
N SER A 31 -2.55 4.91 1.35
CA SER A 31 -1.88 6.22 1.33
C SER A 31 -2.84 7.42 1.44
N GLY A 32 -4.14 7.20 1.24
CA GLY A 32 -5.14 8.26 1.05
C GLY A 32 -5.18 8.81 -0.39
N GLY A 33 -4.44 8.19 -1.33
CA GLY A 33 -4.49 8.45 -2.77
C GLY A 33 -5.47 7.54 -3.50
N ILE A 34 -5.76 7.88 -4.76
CA ILE A 34 -6.75 7.16 -5.58
C ILE A 34 -6.33 5.74 -5.92
N ASP A 35 -5.04 5.49 -6.17
CA ASP A 35 -4.53 4.18 -6.57
C ASP A 35 -4.70 3.16 -5.45
N SER A 36 -4.32 3.53 -4.22
CA SER A 36 -4.54 2.66 -3.05
C SER A 36 -6.03 2.45 -2.76
N ALA A 37 -6.88 3.45 -2.99
CA ALA A 37 -8.32 3.34 -2.82
C ALA A 37 -8.95 2.41 -3.86
N LEU A 38 -8.56 2.53 -5.13
CA LEU A 38 -9.04 1.66 -6.20
C LEU A 38 -8.59 0.22 -5.98
N THR A 39 -7.31 -0.01 -5.75
CA THR A 39 -6.74 -1.35 -5.59
C THR A 39 -7.35 -2.07 -4.38
N SER A 40 -7.47 -1.38 -3.23
CA SER A 40 -8.09 -1.97 -2.04
C SER A 40 -9.57 -2.30 -2.25
N THR A 41 -10.30 -1.48 -3.02
CA THR A 41 -11.69 -1.77 -3.36
C THR A 41 -11.79 -3.03 -4.22
N LEU A 42 -10.96 -3.16 -5.24
CA LEU A 42 -10.95 -4.36 -6.09
C LEU A 42 -10.55 -5.62 -5.30
N CYS A 43 -9.57 -5.52 -4.40
CA CYS A 43 -9.22 -6.62 -3.49
C CYS A 43 -10.40 -6.99 -2.57
N ALA A 44 -11.09 -6.00 -1.99
CA ALA A 44 -12.26 -6.26 -1.14
C ALA A 44 -13.39 -6.98 -1.88
N MET A 45 -13.61 -6.63 -3.16
CA MET A 45 -14.63 -7.26 -4.02
C MET A 45 -14.35 -8.73 -4.34
N THR A 46 -13.13 -9.23 -4.16
CA THR A 46 -12.82 -10.67 -4.34
C THR A 46 -13.52 -11.55 -3.32
N GLY A 47 -13.92 -11.01 -2.17
CA GLY A 47 -14.45 -11.75 -1.03
C GLY A 47 -13.38 -12.49 -0.20
N LEU A 48 -12.11 -12.46 -0.61
CA LEU A 48 -10.99 -12.98 0.17
C LEU A 48 -10.61 -12.01 1.30
N GLU A 49 -9.90 -12.48 2.32
CA GLU A 49 -9.44 -11.63 3.43
C GLU A 49 -8.63 -10.43 2.91
N LEU A 50 -8.89 -9.25 3.43
CA LEU A 50 -8.15 -8.03 3.09
C LEU A 50 -7.72 -7.29 4.36
N LEU A 51 -6.42 -7.07 4.50
CA LEU A 51 -5.84 -6.22 5.54
C LEU A 51 -5.37 -4.90 4.94
N CYS A 52 -6.06 -3.81 5.27
CA CYS A 52 -5.67 -2.44 4.92
C CYS A 52 -4.77 -1.88 6.02
N VAL A 53 -3.55 -1.44 5.67
CA VAL A 53 -2.58 -0.92 6.64
C VAL A 53 -2.27 0.54 6.33
N GLU A 54 -2.51 1.42 7.30
CA GLU A 54 -2.02 2.80 7.28
C GLU A 54 -0.62 2.83 7.89
N MET A 55 0.34 3.46 7.21
CA MET A 55 1.74 3.52 7.63
C MET A 55 2.27 4.97 7.55
N PRO A 56 1.80 5.87 8.43
CA PRO A 56 2.23 7.25 8.39
C PRO A 56 3.72 7.40 8.74
N ILE A 57 4.40 8.31 8.02
CA ILE A 57 5.74 8.83 8.31
C ILE A 57 5.70 10.31 8.00
N HIS A 58 5.48 11.17 8.99
CA HIS A 58 5.31 12.63 8.83
C HIS A 58 4.29 12.99 7.75
N GLN A 59 3.20 12.23 7.65
CA GLN A 59 2.22 12.38 6.58
C GLN A 59 1.27 13.55 6.83
N ASP A 60 0.84 14.21 5.74
CA ASP A 60 -0.16 15.28 5.81
C ASP A 60 -1.46 14.76 6.47
N PRO A 61 -1.98 15.45 7.50
CA PRO A 61 -3.20 15.02 8.20
C PRO A 61 -4.41 14.81 7.28
N ARG A 62 -4.50 15.55 6.15
CA ARG A 62 -5.57 15.40 5.16
C ARG A 62 -5.49 14.08 4.42
N GLN A 63 -4.29 13.59 4.12
CA GLN A 63 -4.09 12.28 3.50
C GLN A 63 -4.47 11.16 4.47
N VAL A 64 -4.06 11.29 5.74
CA VAL A 64 -4.43 10.35 6.80
C VAL A 64 -5.95 10.29 6.97
N SER A 65 -6.64 11.45 6.98
CA SER A 65 -8.11 11.51 7.10
C SER A 65 -8.78 10.80 5.93
N ARG A 66 -8.37 11.05 4.69
CA ARG A 66 -8.92 10.36 3.51
C ARG A 66 -8.71 8.84 3.55
N GLY A 67 -7.53 8.40 4.00
CA GLY A 67 -7.25 6.97 4.18
C GLY A 67 -8.21 6.33 5.18
N LYS A 68 -8.41 6.95 6.34
CA LYS A 68 -9.34 6.48 7.38
C LYS A 68 -10.79 6.42 6.89
N GLU A 69 -11.25 7.47 6.21
CA GLU A 69 -12.60 7.49 5.63
C GLU A 69 -12.81 6.38 4.62
N HIS A 70 -11.84 6.18 3.72
CA HIS A 70 -11.89 5.11 2.74
C HIS A 70 -11.98 3.72 3.41
N ILE A 71 -11.11 3.44 4.39
CA ILE A 71 -11.14 2.18 5.14
C ILE A 71 -12.49 2.00 5.84
N ALA A 72 -13.04 3.05 6.47
CA ALA A 72 -14.32 2.99 7.13
C ALA A 72 -15.47 2.64 6.15
N GLN A 73 -15.44 3.20 4.93
CA GLN A 73 -16.39 2.89 3.87
C GLN A 73 -16.24 1.44 3.37
N LEU A 74 -15.01 0.97 3.18
CA LEU A 74 -14.76 -0.42 2.78
C LEU A 74 -15.30 -1.40 3.82
N LYS A 75 -15.03 -1.18 5.11
CA LYS A 75 -15.51 -2.05 6.20
C LYS A 75 -17.04 -2.09 6.32
N LYS A 76 -17.74 -1.00 5.97
CA LYS A 76 -19.19 -1.00 5.91
C LYS A 76 -19.77 -1.81 4.76
N ARG A 77 -19.05 -1.88 3.64
CA ARG A 77 -19.49 -2.54 2.41
C ARG A 77 -19.05 -4.01 2.32
N PHE A 78 -17.91 -4.34 2.92
CA PHE A 78 -17.25 -5.61 2.75
C PHE A 78 -16.83 -6.21 4.11
N PRO A 79 -17.46 -7.32 4.55
CA PRO A 79 -17.16 -7.92 5.86
C PRO A 79 -15.78 -8.58 5.94
N ASN A 80 -15.15 -8.85 4.79
CA ASN A 80 -13.81 -9.45 4.67
C ASN A 80 -12.67 -8.44 4.88
N VAL A 81 -12.97 -7.14 5.12
CA VAL A 81 -11.98 -6.07 5.29
C VAL A 81 -11.62 -5.87 6.75
N LYS A 82 -10.33 -6.00 7.05
CA LYS A 82 -9.69 -5.65 8.33
C LYS A 82 -8.76 -4.46 8.14
N SER A 83 -8.39 -3.79 9.21
CA SER A 83 -7.44 -2.66 9.12
C SER A 83 -6.53 -2.58 10.33
N GLY A 84 -5.34 -2.02 10.13
CA GLY A 84 -4.38 -1.69 11.16
C GLY A 84 -3.66 -0.39 10.87
N VAL A 85 -3.05 0.21 11.90
CA VAL A 85 -2.21 1.39 11.78
C VAL A 85 -0.83 1.04 12.34
N VAL A 86 0.21 1.34 11.58
CA VAL A 86 1.61 1.21 11.99
C VAL A 86 2.29 2.55 11.75
N ASP A 87 2.40 3.35 12.80
CA ASP A 87 3.16 4.61 12.71
C ASP A 87 4.65 4.31 12.63
N LEU A 88 5.24 4.55 11.47
CA LEU A 88 6.66 4.32 11.20
C LEU A 88 7.52 5.56 11.43
N THR A 89 6.98 6.63 11.98
CA THR A 89 7.69 7.90 12.18
C THR A 89 8.93 7.71 13.07
N SER A 90 8.78 7.02 14.21
CA SER A 90 9.89 6.80 15.13
C SER A 90 10.99 5.91 14.52
N VAL A 91 10.60 4.87 13.79
CA VAL A 91 11.56 4.00 13.09
C VAL A 91 12.33 4.77 12.02
N PHE A 92 11.66 5.63 11.26
CA PHE A 92 12.29 6.46 10.25
C PHE A 92 13.26 7.49 10.86
N GLU A 93 12.89 8.15 11.97
CA GLU A 93 13.75 9.09 12.66
C GLU A 93 14.97 8.41 13.28
N GLU A 94 14.80 7.25 13.89
CA GLU A 94 15.90 6.46 14.42
C GLU A 94 16.87 6.03 13.30
N MET A 95 16.35 5.57 12.17
CA MET A 95 17.18 5.24 11.02
C MET A 95 17.97 6.44 10.51
N LYS A 96 17.36 7.63 10.46
CA LYS A 96 18.07 8.87 10.09
C LYS A 96 19.19 9.22 11.08
N SER A 97 18.96 8.99 12.37
CA SER A 97 19.91 9.36 13.43
C SER A 97 21.23 8.58 13.36
N VAL A 98 21.18 7.35 12.85
CA VAL A 98 22.37 6.47 12.72
C VAL A 98 23.06 6.61 11.37
N LEU A 99 22.47 7.29 10.40
CA LEU A 99 23.09 7.54 9.10
C LEU A 99 24.03 8.75 9.18
N PRO A 100 25.10 8.81 8.36
CA PRO A 100 25.99 9.97 8.33
C PRO A 100 25.23 11.27 8.07
N ALA A 101 25.50 12.30 8.86
CA ALA A 101 24.96 13.63 8.63
C ALA A 101 25.54 14.21 7.31
N VAL A 102 24.64 14.69 6.44
CA VAL A 102 25.01 15.33 5.18
C VAL A 102 24.20 16.62 5.01
N GLU A 103 24.73 17.56 4.24
CA GLU A 103 24.02 18.79 3.92
C GLU A 103 22.71 18.50 3.16
N SER A 104 21.72 19.37 3.35
CA SER A 104 20.44 19.27 2.66
C SER A 104 20.63 19.41 1.14
N SER A 105 20.09 18.43 0.40
CA SER A 105 20.16 18.39 -1.07
C SER A 105 18.96 17.66 -1.65
N GLU A 106 18.73 17.81 -2.95
CA GLU A 106 17.70 17.03 -3.66
C GLU A 106 17.96 15.53 -3.56
N GLN A 107 19.21 15.12 -3.66
CA GLN A 107 19.63 13.72 -3.53
C GLN A 107 19.32 13.16 -2.14
N LEU A 108 19.56 13.93 -1.09
CA LEU A 108 19.18 13.53 0.27
C LEU A 108 17.68 13.38 0.40
N ASN A 109 16.90 14.35 -0.08
CA ASN A 109 15.44 14.30 -0.03
C ASN A 109 14.87 13.09 -0.79
N LEU A 110 15.40 12.79 -1.97
CA LEU A 110 15.03 11.61 -2.74
C LEU A 110 15.40 10.31 -2.02
N SER A 111 16.62 10.24 -1.45
CA SER A 111 17.07 9.07 -0.69
C SER A 111 16.18 8.80 0.52
N LEU A 112 15.79 9.86 1.25
CA LEU A 112 14.87 9.74 2.38
C LEU A 112 13.44 9.37 1.94
N ALA A 113 12.97 9.85 0.80
CA ALA A 113 11.69 9.43 0.22
C ALA A 113 11.70 7.93 -0.11
N ASN A 114 12.75 7.46 -0.77
CA ASN A 114 12.94 6.04 -1.07
C ASN A 114 13.05 5.17 0.20
N THR A 115 13.69 5.68 1.24
CA THR A 115 13.78 5.00 2.53
C THR A 115 12.39 4.83 3.15
N ARG A 116 11.53 5.86 3.11
CA ARG A 116 10.14 5.76 3.59
C ARG A 116 9.35 4.69 2.82
N ALA A 117 9.48 4.65 1.49
CA ALA A 117 8.82 3.63 0.67
C ALA A 117 9.27 2.21 1.06
N ARG A 118 10.58 2.00 1.27
CA ARG A 118 11.12 0.69 1.68
C ARG A 118 10.71 0.26 3.08
N LEU A 119 10.61 1.18 4.03
CA LEU A 119 10.08 0.87 5.37
C LEU A 119 8.62 0.40 5.30
N ARG A 120 7.79 1.06 4.48
CA ARG A 120 6.41 0.62 4.25
C ARG A 120 6.36 -0.74 3.59
N MET A 121 7.16 -0.98 2.56
CA MET A 121 7.26 -2.29 1.90
C MET A 121 7.62 -3.38 2.91
N SER A 122 8.66 -3.18 3.72
CA SER A 122 9.08 -4.17 4.74
C SER A 122 7.95 -4.48 5.72
N SER A 123 7.17 -3.47 6.13
CA SER A 123 6.03 -3.63 7.01
C SER A 123 4.91 -4.44 6.35
N LEU A 124 4.61 -4.20 5.07
CA LEU A 124 3.62 -4.98 4.32
C LEU A 124 4.03 -6.44 4.20
N TYR A 125 5.29 -6.71 3.89
CA TYR A 125 5.79 -8.08 3.80
C TYR A 125 5.84 -8.79 5.15
N TYR A 126 6.03 -8.06 6.28
CA TYR A 126 5.85 -8.62 7.61
C TYR A 126 4.41 -9.16 7.80
N PHE A 127 3.39 -8.36 7.48
CA PHE A 127 2.00 -8.82 7.57
C PHE A 127 1.67 -9.92 6.57
N ALA A 128 2.21 -9.82 5.37
CA ALA A 128 2.05 -10.87 4.35
C ALA A 128 2.57 -12.22 4.85
N GLY A 129 3.76 -12.24 5.43
CA GLY A 129 4.33 -13.46 6.03
C GLY A 129 3.52 -13.97 7.22
N LEU A 130 3.11 -13.07 8.13
CA LEU A 130 2.36 -13.41 9.33
C LEU A 130 1.00 -14.06 9.03
N HIS A 131 0.27 -13.51 8.04
CA HIS A 131 -1.08 -13.95 7.68
C HIS A 131 -1.13 -14.86 6.45
N ARG A 132 -0.01 -15.12 5.80
CA ARG A 132 0.09 -15.80 4.51
C ARG A 132 -0.69 -15.06 3.40
N TYR A 133 -0.67 -13.73 3.42
CA TYR A 133 -1.34 -12.91 2.42
C TYR A 133 -0.38 -12.51 1.28
N LEU A 134 -0.96 -12.16 0.14
CA LEU A 134 -0.25 -11.48 -0.94
C LEU A 134 -0.20 -9.98 -0.67
N VAL A 135 0.92 -9.35 -1.00
CA VAL A 135 1.00 -7.88 -1.02
C VAL A 135 0.34 -7.39 -2.30
N ALA A 136 -0.68 -6.54 -2.18
CA ALA A 136 -1.31 -5.89 -3.32
C ALA A 136 -0.58 -4.58 -3.63
N GLY A 137 0.06 -4.52 -4.81
CA GLY A 137 0.74 -3.32 -5.32
C GLY A 137 -0.26 -2.24 -5.75
N THR A 138 0.11 -0.98 -5.55
CA THR A 138 -0.72 0.20 -5.86
C THR A 138 -0.11 1.09 -6.94
N GLY A 139 0.96 0.66 -7.60
CA GLY A 139 1.58 1.36 -8.72
C GLY A 139 0.62 1.53 -9.89
N ASN A 140 0.82 2.57 -10.68
CA ASN A 140 0.07 2.78 -11.90
C ASN A 140 0.98 2.91 -13.12
N LYS A 141 0.44 2.55 -14.28
CA LYS A 141 1.22 2.47 -15.52
C LYS A 141 1.88 3.80 -15.92
N VAL A 142 1.27 4.93 -15.59
CA VAL A 142 1.82 6.25 -15.94
C VAL A 142 3.03 6.58 -15.07
N GLU A 143 2.95 6.32 -13.77
CA GLU A 143 4.05 6.54 -12.84
C GLU A 143 5.19 5.56 -13.09
N ASP A 144 4.90 4.27 -13.16
CA ASP A 144 5.93 3.22 -13.23
C ASP A 144 6.61 3.16 -14.60
N PHE A 145 5.85 3.20 -15.70
CA PHE A 145 6.36 2.98 -17.06
C PHE A 145 6.37 4.24 -17.93
N GLY A 146 5.57 5.24 -17.60
CA GLY A 146 5.52 6.49 -18.34
C GLY A 146 6.60 7.48 -17.87
N VAL A 147 6.66 7.71 -16.56
CA VAL A 147 7.58 8.68 -15.94
C VAL A 147 8.78 8.00 -15.27
N GLY A 148 8.66 6.74 -14.91
CA GLY A 148 9.68 5.99 -14.16
C GLY A 148 9.78 6.45 -12.69
N PHE A 149 8.68 6.94 -12.13
CA PHE A 149 8.63 7.41 -10.75
C PHE A 149 8.19 6.28 -9.81
N PHE A 150 9.13 5.47 -9.42
CA PHE A 150 8.94 4.40 -8.43
C PHE A 150 10.21 4.15 -7.62
N THR A 151 10.06 3.53 -6.47
CA THR A 151 11.20 3.14 -5.63
C THR A 151 11.44 1.64 -5.74
N LYS A 152 12.57 1.25 -6.35
CA LYS A 152 12.96 -0.16 -6.41
C LYS A 152 13.03 -0.76 -4.99
N TYR A 153 12.40 -1.90 -4.79
CA TYR A 153 12.23 -2.55 -3.48
C TYR A 153 11.45 -1.71 -2.46
N GLY A 154 10.59 -0.82 -2.93
CA GLY A 154 9.67 -0.03 -2.13
C GLY A 154 8.24 -0.21 -2.63
N ASP A 155 7.86 0.60 -3.59
CA ASP A 155 6.54 0.64 -4.22
C ASP A 155 6.55 0.13 -5.68
N GLY A 156 7.72 -0.20 -6.21
CA GLY A 156 7.93 -0.75 -7.54
C GLY A 156 8.48 -2.16 -7.56
#